data_cc7db9dea84fb88aeccab95d94f42aa8
#
_entry.id   cc7db9dea84fb88aeccab95d94f42aa8
#
_cell.length_a   1.000
_cell.length_b   1.000
_cell.length_c   1.000
_cell.angle_alpha   90.00
_cell.angle_beta   90.00
_cell.angle_gamma   90.00
#
_symmetry.space_group_name_H-M   'P 1'
#
loop_
_entity.id
_entity.type
_entity.pdbx_description
1 polymer ?
#
loop_
_entity_poly.entity_id
_entity_poly.type
_entity_poly.pdbx_seq_one_letter_code
_entity_poly.pdbx_strand_id
1 'polypeptide(L)'
;DVDLTLLTGFGGEEAFVDTLLQQFRGRRPDARDFALRYRVVLLESGGGTPLDIALGAMPFEERAIGRASDFAIVPGVALSTCSAEDLIVFKAFAGRERDWLDVEAIALRQSGRLDEALIRGELAPLLELKEDKLSAERLERILQKARE
;
A
#
# COMPACT_ATOMS: atom_id res chain seq x y z
N ASP A 1 -5.02 -10.27 7.26
CA ASP A 1 -5.07 -10.09 5.81
C ASP A 1 -3.68 -9.83 5.24
N VAL A 2 -3.54 -10.05 3.95
CA VAL A 2 -2.34 -9.77 3.21
C VAL A 2 -2.68 -8.69 2.17
N ASP A 3 -2.03 -7.55 2.28
CA ASP A 3 -2.19 -6.43 1.37
C ASP A 3 -1.10 -6.49 0.28
N LEU A 4 -1.51 -6.50 -0.98
CA LEU A 4 -0.63 -6.58 -2.15
C LEU A 4 -0.94 -5.43 -3.12
N THR A 5 0.07 -4.99 -3.88
CA THR A 5 -0.11 -4.10 -5.02
C THR A 5 0.35 -4.79 -6.30
N LEU A 6 -0.54 -4.89 -7.27
CA LEU A 6 -0.26 -5.44 -8.60
C LEU A 6 -0.29 -4.30 -9.62
N LEU A 7 0.82 -4.03 -10.30
CA LEU A 7 0.83 -3.02 -11.37
C LEU A 7 0.06 -3.52 -12.59
N THR A 8 -1.09 -2.93 -12.81
CA THR A 8 -1.96 -3.23 -13.96
C THR A 8 -1.97 -2.11 -14.98
N GLY A 9 -1.57 -0.91 -14.58
CA GLY A 9 -1.80 0.30 -15.35
C GLY A 9 -3.27 0.71 -15.36
N PHE A 10 -3.61 1.70 -16.16
CA PHE A 10 -5.00 2.08 -16.44
C PHE A 10 -5.49 1.43 -17.73
N GLY A 11 -6.70 0.87 -17.71
CA GLY A 11 -7.37 0.27 -18.87
C GLY A 11 -6.97 -1.19 -19.18
N GLY A 12 -6.08 -1.79 -18.39
CA GLY A 12 -5.67 -3.20 -18.53
C GLY A 12 -6.14 -4.11 -17.39
N GLU A 13 -6.92 -3.59 -16.46
CA GLU A 13 -7.26 -4.25 -15.20
C GLU A 13 -8.08 -5.53 -15.35
N GLU A 14 -8.98 -5.57 -16.35
CA GLU A 14 -9.95 -6.66 -16.52
C GLU A 14 -9.28 -8.03 -16.61
N ALA A 15 -8.24 -8.14 -17.42
CA ALA A 15 -7.53 -9.40 -17.61
C ALA A 15 -6.89 -9.92 -16.31
N PHE A 16 -6.36 -9.02 -15.48
CA PHE A 16 -5.80 -9.38 -14.18
C PHE A 16 -6.89 -9.80 -13.20
N VAL A 17 -8.00 -9.05 -13.12
CA VAL A 17 -9.15 -9.36 -12.26
C VAL A 17 -9.72 -10.72 -12.62
N ASP A 18 -9.95 -10.97 -13.91
CA ASP A 18 -10.52 -12.24 -14.38
C ASP A 18 -9.60 -13.42 -14.07
N THR A 19 -8.28 -13.25 -14.24
CA THR A 19 -7.29 -14.29 -13.91
C THR A 19 -7.28 -14.58 -12.40
N LEU A 20 -7.31 -13.54 -11.56
CA LEU A 20 -7.31 -13.70 -10.12
C LEU A 20 -8.58 -14.40 -9.61
N LEU A 21 -9.74 -14.03 -10.15
CA LEU A 21 -11.04 -14.64 -9.78
C LEU A 21 -11.20 -16.08 -10.29
N GLN A 22 -10.40 -16.53 -11.25
CA GLN A 22 -10.33 -17.95 -11.65
C GLN A 22 -9.53 -18.79 -10.66
N GLN A 23 -8.58 -18.19 -9.93
CA GLN A 23 -7.68 -18.90 -9.03
C GLN A 23 -8.09 -18.79 -7.56
N PHE A 24 -8.71 -17.69 -7.19
CA PHE A 24 -9.09 -17.39 -5.80
C PHE A 24 -10.58 -17.08 -5.69
N ARG A 25 -11.14 -17.38 -4.53
CA ARG A 25 -12.52 -17.03 -4.24
C ARG A 25 -12.65 -15.53 -3.95
N GLY A 26 -13.54 -14.85 -4.67
CA GLY A 26 -13.93 -13.49 -4.32
C GLY A 26 -14.67 -13.45 -2.98
N ARG A 27 -14.33 -12.48 -2.10
CA ARG A 27 -15.03 -12.27 -0.81
C ARG A 27 -16.38 -11.57 -0.94
N ARG A 28 -16.75 -11.14 -2.14
CA ARG A 28 -17.99 -10.45 -2.46
C ARG A 28 -18.73 -11.13 -3.60
N PRO A 29 -20.06 -11.14 -3.61
CA PRO A 29 -20.82 -11.64 -4.75
C PRO A 29 -20.56 -10.85 -6.05
N ASP A 30 -20.30 -9.53 -5.93
CA ASP A 30 -20.00 -8.59 -7.01
C ASP A 30 -18.47 -8.32 -7.14
N ALA A 31 -17.64 -9.31 -6.84
CA ALA A 31 -16.19 -9.13 -6.71
C ALA A 31 -15.53 -8.49 -7.94
N ARG A 32 -15.96 -8.89 -9.16
CA ARG A 32 -15.42 -8.34 -10.42
C ARG A 32 -15.78 -6.86 -10.59
N ASP A 33 -17.05 -6.52 -10.48
CA ASP A 33 -17.52 -5.15 -10.68
C ASP A 33 -16.98 -4.22 -9.61
N PHE A 34 -16.91 -4.71 -8.37
CA PHE A 34 -16.27 -4.00 -7.27
C PHE A 34 -14.79 -3.73 -7.57
N ALA A 35 -14.05 -4.74 -8.05
CA ALA A 35 -12.63 -4.60 -8.35
C ALA A 35 -12.37 -3.57 -9.45
N LEU A 36 -13.12 -3.60 -10.53
CA LEU A 36 -12.97 -2.64 -11.63
C LEU A 36 -13.36 -1.22 -11.23
N ARG A 37 -14.36 -1.08 -10.34
CA ARG A 37 -14.83 0.23 -9.87
C ARG A 37 -13.90 0.86 -8.84
N TYR A 38 -13.37 0.07 -7.90
CA TYR A 38 -12.62 0.58 -6.74
C TYR A 38 -11.12 0.26 -6.80
N ARG A 39 -10.67 -0.39 -7.87
CA ARG A 39 -9.28 -0.77 -8.10
C ARG A 39 -8.67 -1.60 -6.97
N VAL A 40 -9.48 -2.48 -6.36
CA VAL A 40 -9.02 -3.46 -5.37
C VAL A 40 -9.81 -4.76 -5.51
N VAL A 41 -9.09 -5.88 -5.62
CA VAL A 41 -9.67 -7.22 -5.66
C VAL A 41 -9.63 -7.80 -4.25
N LEU A 42 -10.81 -8.11 -3.70
CA LEU A 42 -10.95 -8.71 -2.37
C LEU A 42 -11.11 -10.22 -2.52
N LEU A 43 -10.09 -10.97 -2.17
CA LEU A 43 -10.00 -12.42 -2.36
C LEU A 43 -9.81 -13.15 -1.04
N GLU A 44 -9.97 -14.47 -1.10
CA GLU A 44 -9.67 -15.40 -0.02
C GLU A 44 -8.81 -16.53 -0.58
N SER A 45 -7.70 -16.82 0.09
CA SER A 45 -6.87 -17.98 -0.26
C SER A 45 -7.58 -19.31 0.06
N GLY A 46 -7.07 -20.43 -0.46
CA GLY A 46 -7.58 -21.77 -0.14
C GLY A 46 -7.52 -22.12 1.35
N GLY A 47 -6.67 -21.44 2.13
CA GLY A 47 -6.57 -21.56 3.59
C GLY A 47 -7.43 -20.57 4.37
N GLY A 48 -8.29 -19.78 3.72
CA GLY A 48 -9.17 -18.81 4.37
C GLY A 48 -8.51 -17.47 4.72
N THR A 49 -7.28 -17.23 4.28
CA THR A 49 -6.60 -15.94 4.51
C THR A 49 -7.14 -14.89 3.55
N PRO A 50 -7.60 -13.72 4.07
CA PRO A 50 -8.01 -12.61 3.22
C PRO A 50 -6.81 -12.02 2.47
N LEU A 51 -7.01 -11.76 1.16
CA LEU A 51 -6.04 -11.11 0.29
C LEU A 51 -6.69 -9.85 -0.30
N ASP A 52 -6.09 -8.70 -0.09
CA ASP A 52 -6.51 -7.42 -0.64
C ASP A 52 -5.48 -6.99 -1.69
N ILE A 53 -5.86 -7.06 -2.97
CA ILE A 53 -4.95 -6.77 -4.08
C ILE A 53 -5.35 -5.44 -4.72
N ALA A 54 -4.58 -4.38 -4.45
CA ALA A 54 -4.71 -3.11 -5.12
C ALA A 54 -4.24 -3.21 -6.57
N LEU A 55 -5.01 -2.66 -7.51
CA LEU A 55 -4.68 -2.59 -8.93
C LEU A 55 -3.93 -1.27 -9.20
N GLY A 56 -2.62 -1.31 -9.00
CA GLY A 56 -1.74 -0.15 -9.08
C GLY A 56 -1.61 0.41 -10.49
N ALA A 57 -1.62 1.74 -10.60
CA ALA A 57 -1.39 2.46 -11.85
C ALA A 57 -0.80 3.87 -11.62
N MET A 58 -0.62 4.27 -10.38
CA MET A 58 -0.07 5.59 -10.06
C MET A 58 1.47 5.55 -10.17
N PRO A 59 2.10 6.66 -10.61
CA PRO A 59 3.55 6.72 -10.70
C PRO A 59 4.28 6.45 -9.37
N PHE A 60 3.66 6.79 -8.24
CA PHE A 60 4.18 6.44 -6.92
C PHE A 60 4.24 4.92 -6.73
N GLU A 61 3.17 4.18 -7.09
CA GLU A 61 3.12 2.72 -6.94
C GLU A 61 4.19 2.02 -7.78
N GLU A 62 4.44 2.50 -9.00
CA GLU A 62 5.54 2.01 -9.85
C GLU A 62 6.90 2.20 -9.19
N ARG A 63 7.15 3.41 -8.61
CA ARG A 63 8.41 3.68 -7.92
C ARG A 63 8.55 2.88 -6.63
N ALA A 64 7.49 2.73 -5.86
CA ALA A 64 7.48 1.92 -4.63
C ALA A 64 7.80 0.45 -4.93
N ILE A 65 7.21 -0.13 -5.99
CA ILE A 65 7.52 -1.49 -6.43
C ILE A 65 8.96 -1.58 -6.95
N GLY A 66 9.47 -0.56 -7.65
CA GLY A 66 10.86 -0.50 -8.09
C GLY A 66 11.88 -0.44 -6.95
N ARG A 67 11.48 0.04 -5.76
CA ARG A 67 12.29 0.06 -4.53
C ARG A 67 12.07 -1.15 -3.63
N ALA A 68 11.07 -2.00 -3.94
CA ALA A 68 10.77 -3.16 -3.13
C ALA A 68 11.96 -4.12 -3.07
N SER A 69 12.08 -4.82 -1.96
CA SER A 69 13.15 -5.80 -1.73
C SER A 69 12.58 -7.12 -1.21
N ASP A 70 13.30 -8.20 -1.49
CA ASP A 70 12.89 -9.51 -1.05
C ASP A 70 13.14 -9.69 0.45
N PHE A 71 12.09 -10.06 1.17
CA PHE A 71 12.13 -10.43 2.57
C PHE A 71 11.85 -11.93 2.71
N ALA A 72 12.79 -12.65 3.32
CA ALA A 72 12.65 -14.08 3.58
C ALA A 72 11.64 -14.30 4.73
N ILE A 73 10.51 -14.92 4.43
CA ILE A 73 9.45 -15.23 5.41
C ILE A 73 9.80 -16.55 6.14
N VAL A 74 10.14 -17.55 5.35
CA VAL A 74 10.63 -18.88 5.83
C VAL A 74 11.70 -19.38 4.86
N PRO A 75 12.49 -20.39 5.22
CA PRO A 75 13.49 -20.94 4.33
C PRO A 75 12.91 -21.30 2.95
N GLY A 76 13.48 -20.72 1.90
CA GLY A 76 13.06 -20.93 0.51
C GLY A 76 11.84 -20.14 0.04
N VAL A 77 11.24 -19.29 0.88
CA VAL A 77 10.11 -18.42 0.52
C VAL A 77 10.46 -16.96 0.84
N ALA A 78 10.53 -16.15 -0.20
CA ALA A 78 10.69 -14.70 -0.07
C ALA A 78 9.48 -13.98 -0.65
N LEU A 79 9.13 -12.83 -0.06
CA LEU A 79 8.14 -11.90 -0.59
C LEU A 79 8.81 -10.57 -0.91
N SER A 80 8.45 -9.99 -2.05
CA SER A 80 8.84 -8.63 -2.37
C SER A 80 8.02 -7.68 -1.50
N THR A 81 8.70 -6.89 -0.66
CA THR A 81 8.07 -5.99 0.31
C THR A 81 8.51 -4.55 0.08
N CYS A 82 7.59 -3.60 0.27
CA CYS A 82 7.93 -2.18 0.18
C CYS A 82 8.85 -1.74 1.33
N SER A 83 9.54 -0.63 1.14
CA SER A 83 10.33 0.02 2.18
C SER A 83 9.43 0.57 3.31
N ALA A 84 10.04 0.90 4.46
CA ALA A 84 9.32 1.56 5.55
C ALA A 84 8.80 2.94 5.11
N GLU A 85 9.57 3.66 4.30
CA GLU A 85 9.21 4.96 3.73
C GLU A 85 7.97 4.84 2.83
N ASP A 86 7.98 3.89 1.90
CA ASP A 86 6.86 3.67 0.99
C ASP A 86 5.60 3.23 1.76
N LEU A 87 5.77 2.39 2.80
CA LEU A 87 4.65 1.99 3.65
C LEU A 87 4.04 3.17 4.40
N ILE A 88 4.87 4.10 4.90
CA ILE A 88 4.40 5.36 5.50
C ILE A 88 3.59 6.16 4.48
N VAL A 89 4.07 6.29 3.23
CA VAL A 89 3.37 7.03 2.18
C VAL A 89 2.01 6.39 1.87
N PHE A 90 1.95 5.06 1.68
CA PHE A 90 0.68 4.35 1.47
C PHE A 90 -0.31 4.59 2.59
N LYS A 91 0.13 4.46 3.84
CA LYS A 91 -0.70 4.64 5.03
C LYS A 91 -1.16 6.08 5.21
N ALA A 92 -0.26 7.05 5.08
CA ALA A 92 -0.59 8.47 5.18
C ALA A 92 -1.54 8.93 4.07
N PHE A 93 -1.37 8.40 2.85
CA PHE A 93 -2.29 8.67 1.74
C PHE A 93 -3.67 8.05 1.97
N ALA A 94 -3.77 6.84 2.50
CA ALA A 94 -5.05 6.23 2.90
C ALA A 94 -5.74 7.06 4.00
N GLY A 95 -5.00 7.54 4.99
CA GLY A 95 -5.39 8.58 5.95
C GLY A 95 -6.46 8.18 6.97
N ARG A 96 -6.77 6.88 7.11
CA ARG A 96 -7.71 6.41 8.14
C ARG A 96 -7.03 6.45 9.52
N GLU A 97 -7.79 6.58 10.60
CA GLU A 97 -7.20 6.66 11.95
C GLU A 97 -6.29 5.47 12.29
N ARG A 98 -6.67 4.26 11.89
CA ARG A 98 -5.82 3.08 12.05
C ARG A 98 -4.49 3.17 11.27
N ASP A 99 -4.51 3.78 10.09
CA ASP A 99 -3.31 3.94 9.26
C ASP A 99 -2.32 4.91 9.90
N TRP A 100 -2.82 5.94 10.57
CA TRP A 100 -1.97 6.87 11.33
C TRP A 100 -1.31 6.22 12.54
N LEU A 101 -1.98 5.27 13.23
CA LEU A 101 -1.35 4.49 14.29
C LEU A 101 -0.20 3.63 13.74
N ASP A 102 -0.38 3.08 12.54
CA ASP A 102 0.68 2.33 11.86
C ASP A 102 1.86 3.25 11.49
N VAL A 103 1.59 4.46 10.95
CA VAL A 103 2.61 5.46 10.63
C VAL A 103 3.43 5.83 11.88
N GLU A 104 2.77 6.09 13.02
CA GLU A 104 3.45 6.36 14.29
C GLU A 104 4.34 5.18 14.72
N ALA A 105 3.82 3.95 14.65
CA ALA A 105 4.56 2.76 15.04
C ALA A 105 5.78 2.51 14.14
N ILE A 106 5.65 2.74 12.82
CA ILE A 106 6.75 2.62 11.87
C ILE A 106 7.81 3.69 12.15
N ALA A 107 7.40 4.95 12.30
CA ALA A 107 8.30 6.07 12.55
C ALA A 107 9.12 5.86 13.83
N LEU A 108 8.48 5.44 14.93
CA LEU A 108 9.16 5.12 16.19
C LEU A 108 10.15 3.95 16.04
N ARG A 109 9.73 2.87 15.36
CA ARG A 109 10.58 1.68 15.17
C ARG A 109 11.79 1.95 14.28
N GLN A 110 11.66 2.86 13.34
CA GLN A 110 12.70 3.24 12.39
C GLN A 110 13.44 4.53 12.77
N SER A 111 13.22 5.05 13.97
CA SER A 111 13.79 6.33 14.45
C SER A 111 15.22 6.57 13.96
N GLY A 112 15.45 7.72 13.32
CA GLY A 112 16.75 8.15 12.80
C GLY A 112 17.25 7.40 11.55
N ARG A 113 16.50 6.45 10.98
CA ARG A 113 16.88 5.67 9.79
C ARG A 113 16.02 5.95 8.57
N LEU A 114 14.90 6.66 8.73
CA LEU A 114 13.99 6.98 7.63
C LEU A 114 14.58 8.04 6.71
N ASP A 115 14.46 7.84 5.42
CA ASP A 115 14.62 8.90 4.42
C ASP A 115 13.35 9.76 4.39
N GLU A 116 13.30 10.75 5.30
CA GLU A 116 12.17 11.65 5.40
C GLU A 116 11.99 12.53 4.14
N ALA A 117 13.05 12.77 3.38
CA ALA A 117 12.96 13.52 2.13
C ALA A 117 12.21 12.71 1.07
N LEU A 118 12.48 11.42 0.98
CA LEU A 118 11.74 10.49 0.13
C LEU A 118 10.25 10.46 0.51
N ILE A 119 9.94 10.31 1.81
CA ILE A 119 8.55 10.28 2.30
C ILE A 119 7.81 11.55 1.88
N ARG A 120 8.38 12.74 2.13
CA ARG A 120 7.76 14.02 1.76
C ARG A 120 7.60 14.17 0.26
N GLY A 121 8.64 13.83 -0.51
CA GLY A 121 8.64 13.95 -1.96
C GLY A 121 7.59 13.07 -2.64
N GLU A 122 7.37 11.87 -2.12
CA GLU A 122 6.36 10.95 -2.66
C GLU A 122 4.94 11.29 -2.18
N LEU A 123 4.78 11.71 -0.93
CA LEU A 123 3.45 11.98 -0.37
C LEU A 123 2.85 13.32 -0.86
N ALA A 124 3.66 14.36 -1.03
CA ALA A 124 3.16 15.69 -1.37
C ALA A 124 2.29 15.69 -2.64
N PRO A 125 2.70 15.12 -3.79
CA PRO A 125 1.85 15.09 -4.98
C PRO A 125 0.53 14.32 -4.77
N LEU A 126 0.55 13.28 -3.93
CA LEU A 126 -0.63 12.47 -3.63
C LEU A 126 -1.64 13.25 -2.80
N LEU A 127 -1.16 14.02 -1.81
CA LEU A 127 -2.03 14.87 -0.99
C LEU A 127 -2.58 16.07 -1.77
N GLU A 128 -1.82 16.61 -2.73
CA GLU A 128 -2.32 17.63 -3.65
C GLU A 128 -3.52 17.13 -4.46
N LEU A 129 -3.46 15.89 -4.97
CA LEU A 129 -4.59 15.26 -5.67
C LEU A 129 -5.84 15.10 -4.81
N LYS A 130 -5.67 14.94 -3.50
CA LYS A 130 -6.77 14.83 -2.52
C LYS A 130 -7.18 16.15 -1.91
N GLU A 131 -6.45 17.23 -2.19
CA GLU A 131 -6.59 18.52 -1.50
C GLU A 131 -6.47 18.42 0.04
N ASP A 132 -5.66 17.44 0.51
CA ASP A 132 -5.52 17.09 1.93
C ASP A 132 -4.26 17.71 2.56
N LYS A 133 -4.42 18.91 3.08
CA LYS A 133 -3.33 19.60 3.80
C LYS A 133 -3.10 19.09 5.22
N LEU A 134 -4.12 18.56 5.87
CA LEU A 134 -4.04 18.15 7.27
C LEU A 134 -3.16 16.90 7.46
N SER A 135 -3.18 16.00 6.50
CA SER A 135 -2.34 14.80 6.52
C SER A 135 -0.85 15.14 6.46
N ALA A 136 -0.45 16.15 5.70
CA ALA A 136 0.94 16.62 5.67
C ALA A 136 1.40 17.13 7.04
N GLU A 137 0.59 17.97 7.68
CA GLU A 137 0.89 18.49 9.03
C GLU A 137 0.93 17.37 10.09
N ARG A 138 0.04 16.38 9.97
CA ARG A 138 0.01 15.23 10.87
C ARG A 138 1.28 14.40 10.75
N LEU A 139 1.72 14.13 9.52
CA LEU A 139 2.97 13.43 9.25
C LEU A 139 4.16 14.14 9.89
N GLU A 140 4.29 15.47 9.70
CA GLU A 140 5.41 16.22 10.26
C GLU A 140 5.48 16.11 11.79
N ARG A 141 4.34 16.20 12.48
CA ARG A 141 4.28 16.02 13.95
C ARG A 141 4.75 14.61 14.37
N ILE A 142 4.37 13.58 13.62
CA ILE A 142 4.77 12.19 13.91
C ILE A 142 6.28 12.02 13.71
N LEU A 143 6.83 12.49 12.59
CA LEU A 143 8.25 12.38 12.29
C LEU A 143 9.10 13.17 13.31
N GLN A 144 8.65 14.35 13.72
CA GLN A 144 9.32 15.13 14.76
C GLN A 144 9.36 14.37 16.10
N LYS A 145 8.21 13.86 16.54
CA LYS A 145 8.11 13.09 17.79
C LYS A 145 8.95 11.82 17.80
N ALA A 146 9.10 11.18 16.65
CA ALA A 146 9.90 9.95 16.52
C ALA A 146 11.41 10.18 16.60
N ARG A 147 11.88 11.44 16.51
CA ARG A 147 13.29 11.83 16.64
C ARG A 147 13.68 12.19 18.09
N GLU A 148 12.71 12.48 18.94
CA GLU A 148 12.88 12.79 20.37
C GLU A 148 13.12 11.52 21.20
#